data_deab12efd3b76442faeab765d6d913d6
#
_entry.id   deab12efd3b76442faeab765d6d913d6
#
_cell.length_a   1.000
_cell.length_b   1.000
_cell.length_c   1.000
_cell.angle_alpha   90.00
_cell.angle_beta   90.00
_cell.angle_gamma   90.00
#
_symmetry.space_group_name_H-M   'P 1'
#
loop_
_entity.id
_entity.type
_entity.pdbx_description
1 polymer ?
#
loop_
_entity_poly.entity_id
_entity_poly.type
_entity_poly.pdbx_seq_one_letter_code
_entity_poly.pdbx_strand_id
1 'polypeptide(L)'
;GIKIGSCSGYPRAVMEVLVPAAAQRGYAPDYWVATDDLAAGGRPGPWMALQNAIALGIDAVAHCVKVDDAVPGIAEGLNAGMWSVGLALSGNEFGATWQEYRRMTAGEIERRRAAAADKLYAAGAHYVIDTLAQLPAAIADINRRL
;
A
#
# COMPACT_ATOMS: atom_id res chain seq x y z
N GLY A 1 12.72 15.70 -0.08
CA GLY A 1 11.94 14.85 -0.98
C GLY A 1 11.12 13.84 -0.19
N ILE A 2 10.17 13.16 -0.82
CA ILE A 2 9.40 12.09 -0.20
C ILE A 2 10.30 10.86 -0.05
N LYS A 3 10.29 10.24 1.12
CA LYS A 3 10.96 8.97 1.38
C LYS A 3 9.99 7.81 1.15
N ILE A 4 10.50 6.69 0.67
CA ILE A 4 9.71 5.51 0.32
C ILE A 4 10.11 4.35 1.22
N GLY A 5 9.16 3.90 2.07
CA GLY A 5 9.26 2.67 2.83
C GLY A 5 8.42 1.56 2.21
N SER A 6 8.85 0.32 2.30
CA SER A 6 8.09 -0.85 1.85
C SER A 6 7.82 -1.82 3.00
N CYS A 7 6.56 -2.23 3.15
CA CYS A 7 6.14 -3.29 4.08
C CYS A 7 5.65 -4.49 3.25
N SER A 8 6.08 -5.69 3.59
CA SER A 8 5.67 -6.87 2.87
C SER A 8 5.15 -7.97 3.78
N GLY A 9 4.07 -8.64 3.35
CA GLY A 9 3.62 -9.89 3.96
C GLY A 9 4.50 -11.09 3.62
N TYR A 10 5.45 -10.96 2.70
CA TYR A 10 6.43 -12.00 2.41
C TYR A 10 7.55 -12.03 3.47
N PRO A 11 8.11 -13.23 3.74
CA PRO A 11 9.26 -13.37 4.62
C PRO A 11 10.53 -12.76 3.98
N ARG A 12 11.52 -12.46 4.81
CA ARG A 12 12.78 -11.84 4.40
C ARG A 12 13.47 -12.58 3.25
N ALA A 13 13.53 -13.89 3.29
CA ALA A 13 14.16 -14.69 2.23
C ALA A 13 13.53 -14.45 0.84
N VAL A 14 12.23 -14.19 0.77
CA VAL A 14 11.54 -13.82 -0.48
C VAL A 14 11.84 -12.37 -0.86
N MET A 15 11.85 -11.47 0.12
CA MET A 15 12.11 -10.06 -0.12
C MET A 15 13.54 -9.78 -0.61
N GLU A 16 14.53 -10.56 -0.19
CA GLU A 16 15.92 -10.48 -0.66
C GLU A 16 16.05 -10.76 -2.17
N VAL A 17 15.11 -11.49 -2.75
CA VAL A 17 15.03 -11.71 -4.20
C VAL A 17 14.16 -10.65 -4.88
N LEU A 18 13.03 -10.28 -4.27
CA LEU A 18 12.07 -9.34 -4.87
C LEU A 18 12.57 -7.92 -4.92
N VAL A 19 13.24 -7.42 -3.87
CA VAL A 19 13.70 -6.02 -3.81
C VAL A 19 14.70 -5.68 -4.92
N PRO A 20 15.76 -6.48 -5.17
CA PRO A 20 16.64 -6.24 -6.30
C PRO A 20 15.94 -6.34 -7.67
N ALA A 21 15.01 -7.29 -7.82
CA ALA A 21 14.25 -7.44 -9.06
C ALA A 21 13.29 -6.25 -9.31
N ALA A 22 12.71 -5.68 -8.26
CA ALA A 22 11.90 -4.47 -8.33
C ALA A 22 12.75 -3.24 -8.66
N ALA A 23 13.95 -3.13 -8.08
CA ALA A 23 14.89 -2.03 -8.36
C ALA A 23 15.30 -2.01 -9.84
N GLN A 24 15.54 -3.16 -10.46
CA GLN A 24 15.80 -3.27 -11.90
C GLN A 24 14.64 -2.77 -12.77
N ARG A 25 13.43 -2.72 -12.22
CA ARG A 25 12.21 -2.22 -12.87
C ARG A 25 11.82 -0.81 -12.45
N GLY A 26 12.71 -0.11 -11.72
CA GLY A 26 12.53 1.28 -11.33
C GLY A 26 11.86 1.50 -9.98
N TYR A 27 11.61 0.45 -9.17
CA TYR A 27 11.10 0.59 -7.82
C TYR A 27 12.18 0.22 -6.80
N ALA A 28 12.78 1.22 -6.18
CA ALA A 28 13.80 1.06 -5.13
C ALA A 28 13.38 1.85 -3.89
N PRO A 29 12.78 1.21 -2.86
CA PRO A 29 12.44 1.90 -1.63
C PRO A 29 13.70 2.27 -0.84
N ASP A 30 13.64 3.38 -0.09
CA ASP A 30 14.73 3.82 0.79
C ASP A 30 14.93 2.87 2.00
N TYR A 31 13.85 2.19 2.40
CA TYR A 31 13.87 1.15 3.44
C TYR A 31 12.75 0.12 3.20
N TRP A 32 12.94 -1.10 3.67
CA TRP A 32 11.90 -2.15 3.59
C TRP A 32 11.94 -3.08 4.80
N VAL A 33 10.77 -3.64 5.13
CA VAL A 33 10.57 -4.57 6.25
C VAL A 33 9.75 -5.76 5.77
N ALA A 34 10.24 -6.96 6.08
CA ALA A 34 9.55 -8.22 5.84
C ALA A 34 8.69 -8.62 7.05
N THR A 35 7.71 -9.51 6.84
CA THR A 35 6.77 -9.90 7.89
C THR A 35 7.42 -10.61 9.08
N ASP A 36 8.58 -11.24 8.88
CA ASP A 36 9.34 -12.00 9.88
C ASP A 36 10.54 -11.24 10.47
N ASP A 37 10.71 -9.95 10.12
CA ASP A 37 11.79 -9.12 10.67
C ASP A 37 11.52 -8.69 12.12
N LEU A 38 10.25 -8.66 12.52
CA LEU A 38 9.84 -8.13 13.81
C LEU A 38 9.12 -9.20 14.64
N ALA A 39 9.56 -9.40 15.88
CA ALA A 39 8.95 -10.34 16.81
C ALA A 39 7.47 -10.02 17.10
N ALA A 40 7.05 -8.76 16.95
CA ALA A 40 5.68 -8.31 17.10
C ALA A 40 4.74 -8.80 15.98
N GLY A 41 5.28 -9.39 14.91
CA GLY A 41 4.53 -9.95 13.80
C GLY A 41 4.16 -8.95 12.71
N GLY A 42 3.38 -9.44 11.74
CA GLY A 42 2.96 -8.71 10.56
C GLY A 42 1.59 -8.04 10.69
N ARG A 43 0.95 -7.86 9.53
CA ARG A 43 -0.37 -7.24 9.38
C ARG A 43 -1.46 -8.02 10.13
N PRO A 44 -2.47 -7.35 10.67
CA PRO A 44 -2.78 -5.92 10.61
C PRO A 44 -2.06 -5.09 11.69
N GLY A 45 -1.06 -5.65 12.40
CA GLY A 45 -0.26 -4.92 13.35
C GLY A 45 0.51 -3.78 12.69
N PRO A 46 0.73 -2.64 13.38
CA PRO A 46 1.32 -1.44 12.79
C PRO A 46 2.84 -1.50 12.66
N TRP A 47 3.45 -2.58 13.09
CA TRP A 47 4.87 -2.64 13.45
C TRP A 47 5.80 -2.44 12.26
N MET A 48 5.50 -3.03 11.09
CA MET A 48 6.34 -2.86 9.90
C MET A 48 6.25 -1.42 9.38
N ALA A 49 5.07 -0.81 9.40
CA ALA A 49 4.88 0.58 9.00
C ALA A 49 5.61 1.54 9.94
N LEU A 50 5.50 1.33 11.27
CA LEU A 50 6.22 2.13 12.27
C LEU A 50 7.73 1.93 12.18
N GLN A 51 8.22 0.70 11.95
CA GLN A 51 9.63 0.43 11.75
C GLN A 51 10.20 1.18 10.54
N ASN A 52 9.45 1.26 9.43
CA ASN A 52 9.81 2.08 8.28
C ASN A 52 9.90 3.57 8.66
N ALA A 53 8.91 4.10 9.39
CA ALA A 53 8.90 5.50 9.82
C ALA A 53 10.14 5.81 10.70
N ILE A 54 10.47 4.94 11.64
CA ILE A 54 11.65 5.07 12.51
C ILE A 54 12.94 5.04 11.68
N ALA A 55 13.12 4.03 10.83
CA ALA A 55 14.33 3.86 10.03
C ALA A 55 14.54 5.01 9.03
N LEU A 56 13.47 5.58 8.52
CA LEU A 56 13.49 6.72 7.62
C LEU A 56 13.58 8.07 8.33
N GLY A 57 13.58 8.08 9.68
CA GLY A 57 13.71 9.30 10.48
C GLY A 57 12.51 10.23 10.32
N ILE A 58 11.30 9.66 10.26
CA ILE A 58 10.05 10.45 10.21
C ILE A 58 9.68 10.87 11.63
N ASP A 59 9.43 12.14 11.81
CA ASP A 59 9.15 12.79 13.11
C ASP A 59 7.69 12.65 13.57
N ALA A 60 6.75 12.49 12.61
CA ALA A 60 5.34 12.32 12.92
C ALA A 60 4.66 11.34 11.98
N VAL A 61 3.98 10.33 12.51
CA VAL A 61 3.23 9.34 11.72
C VAL A 61 2.08 9.95 10.91
N ALA A 62 1.56 11.10 11.35
CA ALA A 62 0.56 11.86 10.60
C ALA A 62 1.07 12.38 9.25
N HIS A 63 2.39 12.46 9.06
CA HIS A 63 3.02 12.81 7.78
C HIS A 63 3.27 11.59 6.88
N CYS A 64 2.86 10.39 7.31
CA CYS A 64 3.01 9.16 6.55
C CYS A 64 1.72 8.80 5.80
N VAL A 65 1.91 8.28 4.60
CA VAL A 65 0.83 7.72 3.78
C VAL A 65 1.13 6.23 3.54
N LYS A 66 0.27 5.36 4.08
CA LYS A 66 0.29 3.93 3.78
C LYS A 66 -0.55 3.68 2.52
N VAL A 67 0.06 3.18 1.48
CA VAL A 67 -0.63 2.76 0.25
C VAL A 67 -0.67 1.24 0.23
N ASP A 68 -1.85 0.67 0.06
CA ASP A 68 -2.01 -0.79 0.01
C ASP A 68 -3.20 -1.20 -0.87
N ASP A 69 -3.20 -2.43 -1.34
CA ASP A 69 -4.20 -2.99 -2.22
C ASP A 69 -5.03 -4.11 -1.56
N ALA A 70 -4.83 -4.29 -0.25
CA ALA A 70 -5.50 -5.33 0.53
C ALA A 70 -5.97 -4.81 1.90
N VAL A 71 -7.10 -5.32 2.38
CA VAL A 71 -7.70 -4.95 3.67
C VAL A 71 -6.71 -5.00 4.84
N PRO A 72 -5.86 -6.04 5.02
CA PRO A 72 -4.90 -6.06 6.12
C PRO A 72 -3.84 -4.96 6.06
N GLY A 73 -3.49 -4.49 4.85
CA GLY A 73 -2.54 -3.40 4.68
C GLY A 73 -3.15 -2.03 4.96
N ILE A 74 -4.44 -1.83 4.65
CA ILE A 74 -5.19 -0.64 5.07
C ILE A 74 -5.25 -0.59 6.61
N ALA A 75 -5.60 -1.71 7.25
CA ALA A 75 -5.65 -1.81 8.70
C ALA A 75 -4.27 -1.56 9.37
N GLU A 76 -3.17 -2.03 8.77
CA GLU A 76 -1.81 -1.73 9.22
C GLU A 76 -1.55 -0.22 9.27
N GLY A 77 -1.91 0.52 8.21
CA GLY A 77 -1.74 1.97 8.15
C GLY A 77 -2.58 2.71 9.19
N LEU A 78 -3.84 2.33 9.35
CA LEU A 78 -4.75 2.90 10.35
C LEU A 78 -4.26 2.66 11.77
N ASN A 79 -3.84 1.43 12.08
CA ASN A 79 -3.31 1.05 13.38
C ASN A 79 -1.98 1.78 13.69
N ALA A 80 -1.22 2.16 12.66
CA ALA A 80 -0.02 2.98 12.80
C ALA A 80 -0.32 4.48 12.96
N GLY A 81 -1.57 4.92 12.81
CA GLY A 81 -1.94 6.34 12.84
C GLY A 81 -1.57 7.10 11.55
N MET A 82 -1.39 6.41 10.44
CA MET A 82 -1.03 6.96 9.14
C MET A 82 -2.27 7.23 8.28
N TRP A 83 -2.14 8.10 7.29
CA TRP A 83 -3.10 8.15 6.19
C TRP A 83 -3.08 6.84 5.41
N SER A 84 -4.26 6.26 5.13
CA SER A 84 -4.37 5.00 4.39
C SER A 84 -5.05 5.23 3.05
N VAL A 85 -4.39 4.81 1.98
CA VAL A 85 -4.83 4.92 0.57
C VAL A 85 -4.95 3.53 -0.02
N GLY A 86 -6.14 3.17 -0.48
CA GLY A 86 -6.40 1.90 -1.14
C GLY A 86 -6.22 1.95 -2.66
N LEU A 87 -5.77 0.85 -3.28
CA LEU A 87 -5.68 0.67 -4.73
C LEU A 87 -6.79 -0.26 -5.21
N ALA A 88 -7.77 0.28 -5.95
CA ALA A 88 -8.94 -0.50 -6.37
C ALA A 88 -8.73 -1.26 -7.68
N LEU A 89 -8.17 -0.62 -8.71
CA LEU A 89 -8.09 -1.22 -10.05
C LEU A 89 -6.82 -2.06 -10.25
N SER A 90 -5.67 -1.55 -9.80
CA SER A 90 -4.37 -2.22 -9.97
C SER A 90 -3.96 -3.06 -8.76
N GLY A 91 -4.91 -3.43 -7.93
CA GLY A 91 -4.66 -4.08 -6.66
C GLY A 91 -5.22 -5.50 -6.54
N ASN A 92 -4.88 -6.15 -5.43
CA ASN A 92 -5.27 -7.52 -5.12
C ASN A 92 -6.78 -7.69 -4.98
N GLU A 93 -7.50 -6.70 -4.42
CA GLU A 93 -8.95 -6.77 -4.24
C GLU A 93 -9.72 -6.75 -5.57
N PHE A 94 -9.13 -6.24 -6.66
CA PHE A 94 -9.69 -6.33 -8.00
C PHE A 94 -9.74 -7.79 -8.50
N GLY A 95 -8.76 -8.60 -8.11
CA GLY A 95 -8.75 -10.05 -8.30
C GLY A 95 -8.64 -10.49 -9.76
N ALA A 96 -7.81 -9.82 -10.56
CA ALA A 96 -7.56 -10.21 -11.95
C ALA A 96 -6.11 -10.03 -12.37
N THR A 97 -5.63 -10.94 -13.18
CA THR A 97 -4.36 -10.78 -13.89
C THR A 97 -4.49 -9.74 -15.01
N TRP A 98 -3.34 -9.21 -15.47
CA TRP A 98 -3.31 -8.32 -16.61
C TRP A 98 -3.91 -8.94 -17.88
N GLN A 99 -3.74 -10.24 -18.09
CA GLN A 99 -4.30 -10.96 -19.23
C GLN A 99 -5.83 -11.05 -19.16
N GLU A 100 -6.38 -11.29 -17.98
CA GLU A 100 -7.83 -11.30 -17.73
C GLU A 100 -8.41 -9.90 -17.90
N TYR A 101 -7.78 -8.89 -17.25
CA TYR A 101 -8.19 -7.49 -17.38
C TYR A 101 -8.35 -7.04 -18.83
N ARG A 102 -7.38 -7.37 -19.71
CA ARG A 102 -7.43 -7.03 -21.12
C ARG A 102 -8.58 -7.67 -21.91
N ARG A 103 -9.21 -8.70 -21.37
CA ARG A 103 -10.33 -9.42 -21.99
C ARG A 103 -11.68 -9.03 -21.39
N MET A 104 -11.68 -8.27 -20.30
CA MET A 104 -12.90 -7.84 -19.62
C MET A 104 -13.62 -6.77 -20.42
N THR A 105 -14.94 -6.78 -20.31
CA THR A 105 -15.78 -5.66 -20.76
C THR A 105 -15.65 -4.49 -19.80
N ALA A 106 -15.96 -3.28 -20.27
CA ALA A 106 -15.97 -2.08 -19.43
C ALA A 106 -16.90 -2.24 -18.21
N GLY A 107 -18.05 -2.90 -18.38
CA GLY A 107 -18.98 -3.17 -17.30
C GLY A 107 -18.44 -4.14 -16.24
N GLU A 108 -17.64 -5.14 -16.63
CA GLU A 108 -16.98 -6.05 -15.68
C GLU A 108 -15.88 -5.35 -14.90
N ILE A 109 -15.07 -4.54 -15.60
CA ILE A 109 -14.02 -3.72 -14.97
C ILE A 109 -14.65 -2.82 -13.91
N GLU A 110 -15.70 -2.07 -14.25
CA GLU A 110 -16.37 -1.15 -13.33
C GLU A 110 -16.98 -1.87 -12.12
N ARG A 111 -17.66 -3.01 -12.32
CA ARG A 111 -18.20 -3.79 -11.20
C ARG A 111 -17.12 -4.26 -10.24
N ARG A 112 -16.00 -4.79 -10.76
CA ARG A 112 -14.89 -5.26 -9.92
C ARG A 112 -14.19 -4.11 -9.21
N ARG A 113 -13.96 -3.00 -9.93
CA ARG A 113 -13.39 -1.77 -9.36
C ARG A 113 -14.24 -1.23 -8.20
N ALA A 114 -15.56 -1.14 -8.42
CA ALA A 114 -16.48 -0.68 -7.37
C ALA A 114 -16.46 -1.61 -6.16
N ALA A 115 -16.54 -2.94 -6.37
CA ALA A 115 -16.48 -3.91 -5.28
C ALA A 115 -15.16 -3.86 -4.50
N ALA A 116 -14.02 -3.67 -5.18
CA ALA A 116 -12.73 -3.48 -4.55
C ALA A 116 -12.68 -2.17 -3.73
N ALA A 117 -13.19 -1.08 -4.31
CA ALA A 117 -13.26 0.22 -3.63
C ALA A 117 -14.13 0.15 -2.37
N ASP A 118 -15.31 -0.48 -2.45
CA ASP A 118 -16.21 -0.65 -1.30
C ASP A 118 -15.54 -1.41 -0.15
N LYS A 119 -14.80 -2.49 -0.44
CA LYS A 119 -14.03 -3.25 0.56
C LYS A 119 -12.95 -2.39 1.23
N LEU A 120 -12.20 -1.63 0.44
CA LEU A 120 -11.12 -0.78 0.96
C LEU A 120 -11.66 0.38 1.79
N TYR A 121 -12.77 1.00 1.39
CA TYR A 121 -13.47 2.01 2.20
C TYR A 121 -14.07 1.40 3.47
N ALA A 122 -14.67 0.22 3.39
CA ALA A 122 -15.21 -0.49 4.56
C ALA A 122 -14.09 -0.87 5.56
N ALA A 123 -12.86 -1.09 5.08
CA ALA A 123 -11.68 -1.29 5.91
C ALA A 123 -11.15 0.01 6.56
N GLY A 124 -11.71 1.17 6.21
CA GLY A 124 -11.35 2.47 6.77
C GLY A 124 -10.34 3.28 5.94
N ALA A 125 -10.08 2.93 4.68
CA ALA A 125 -9.20 3.73 3.82
C ALA A 125 -9.71 5.19 3.73
N HIS A 126 -8.81 6.14 3.95
CA HIS A 126 -9.12 7.57 3.83
C HIS A 126 -9.35 7.98 2.37
N TYR A 127 -8.66 7.33 1.46
CA TYR A 127 -8.77 7.49 0.02
C TYR A 127 -8.74 6.13 -0.65
N VAL A 128 -9.46 6.00 -1.75
CA VAL A 128 -9.32 4.87 -2.68
C VAL A 128 -9.09 5.44 -4.07
N ILE A 129 -8.02 5.00 -4.70
CA ILE A 129 -7.60 5.40 -6.04
C ILE A 129 -7.51 4.18 -6.93
N ASP A 130 -7.59 4.35 -8.25
CA ASP A 130 -7.54 3.22 -9.17
C ASP A 130 -6.13 2.66 -9.33
N THR A 131 -5.15 3.55 -9.48
CA THR A 131 -3.73 3.19 -9.66
C THR A 131 -2.82 4.19 -8.96
N LEU A 132 -1.56 3.84 -8.76
CA LEU A 132 -0.54 4.72 -8.20
C LEU A 132 -0.34 6.04 -8.97
N ALA A 133 -0.75 6.10 -10.24
CA ALA A 133 -0.69 7.35 -11.01
C ALA A 133 -1.54 8.48 -10.41
N GLN A 134 -2.57 8.15 -9.61
CA GLN A 134 -3.44 9.12 -8.93
C GLN A 134 -2.93 9.50 -7.53
N LEU A 135 -1.92 8.80 -7.01
CA LEU A 135 -1.39 9.04 -5.66
C LEU A 135 -0.90 10.49 -5.43
N PRO A 136 -0.24 11.17 -6.38
CA PRO A 136 0.18 12.56 -6.19
C PRO A 136 -0.98 13.50 -5.85
N ALA A 137 -2.17 13.30 -6.45
CA ALA A 137 -3.34 14.10 -6.15
C ALA A 137 -3.88 13.83 -4.73
N ALA A 138 -3.89 12.57 -4.30
CA ALA A 138 -4.26 12.20 -2.93
C ALA A 138 -3.30 12.80 -1.90
N ILE A 139 -1.98 12.73 -2.14
CA ILE A 139 -0.96 13.35 -1.28
C ILE A 139 -1.14 14.87 -1.22
N ALA A 140 -1.42 15.53 -2.35
CA ALA A 140 -1.66 16.97 -2.37
C ALA A 140 -2.89 17.35 -1.53
N ASP A 141 -3.94 16.54 -1.51
CA ASP A 141 -5.11 16.76 -0.65
C ASP A 141 -4.78 16.53 0.83
N ILE A 142 -4.07 15.47 1.16
CA ILE A 142 -3.59 15.18 2.52
C ILE A 142 -2.77 16.35 3.05
N ASN A 143 -1.82 16.87 2.27
CA ASN A 143 -0.98 18.01 2.66
C ASN A 143 -1.77 19.29 2.96
N ARG A 144 -2.98 19.45 2.40
CA ARG A 144 -3.85 20.59 2.75
C ARG A 144 -4.60 20.41 4.07
N ARG A 145 -4.61 19.19 4.60
CA ARG A 145 -5.31 18.83 5.84
C ARG A 145 -4.39 18.71 7.05
N LEU A 146 -3.07 18.71 6.81
CA LEU A 146 -2.02 18.75 7.84
C LEU A 146 -1.78 20.16 8.33
#